data_7a87763fb955ecde22a8b57854ce04ff
#
_entry.id   7a87763fb955ecde22a8b57854ce04ff
#
_cell.length_a   1.000
_cell.length_b   1.000
_cell.length_c   1.000
_cell.angle_alpha   90.00
_cell.angle_beta   90.00
_cell.angle_gamma   90.00
#
_symmetry.space_group_name_H-M   'P 1'
#
loop_
_entity.id
_entity.type
_entity.pdbx_description
1 polymer ?
#
loop_
_entity_poly.entity_id
_entity_poly.type
_entity_poly.pdbx_seq_one_letter_code
_entity_poly.pdbx_strand_id
1 'polypeptide(L)'
;MQNQKSNGFIDASEMKELKAKNDPEGNLEPLDPNNELAAAAAAAAATANSGSTKPLPEGRKLLMYMATLIAGSSMAQSGMNLGWTAPMLPRLNQTISDFDPEGEEASWLTALMPLGAIVGATPAGAAADRFGRKPVIASTALPFLSCWILMLVAPLLERRAALWSFWVARFVGGIGAGTACVLVPVYVGEVSEPSVRGLLGTFFPIFFSLGIVYSYAAGSYLSYEAFNGSCCALLLPFLLGVFFFIPESPAWLLGKGRVREACASLKVLRGPEHDLEPEIAELLAEQERASREKGGWRDLVGTRAGRRALFTCCGLMWFQQMCGIDAVLFYTVSIFKNAKSGIDPYVATIIIGCIEVVMGVVVAGTIDRFGRKPLLVFSGSAMTICLGVLGYYYRLQEDGNDTSSLNWLPLACIGWFNVVFSLGYGSVPYSIIAELFPPETKGLAGSISIVTNWALVFLVTRTFHLLTRALSESVTFWMFASICAMSAVFAFVYVPETKGKTLVQIQAKLARHKKSHHHHRGLNYEASKVLPPAVAQP
;
A
#
# COMPACT_ATOMS: atom_id res chain seq x y z
N MET A 1 -5.48 26.06 44.47
CA MET A 1 -5.81 27.00 43.40
C MET A 1 -5.81 26.22 42.09
N GLN A 2 -6.99 25.81 41.72
CA GLN A 2 -7.29 25.04 40.51
C GLN A 2 -7.46 26.00 39.34
N ASN A 3 -6.71 25.80 38.25
CA ASN A 3 -7.00 26.43 36.97
C ASN A 3 -7.47 25.36 36.00
N GLN A 4 -8.79 25.19 35.94
CA GLN A 4 -9.47 24.49 34.86
C GLN A 4 -9.39 25.37 33.60
N LYS A 5 -8.72 24.88 32.55
CA LYS A 5 -8.91 25.38 31.18
C LYS A 5 -10.23 24.79 30.68
N SER A 6 -11.25 25.62 30.61
CA SER A 6 -12.53 25.30 29.97
C SER A 6 -12.34 25.12 28.48
N ASN A 7 -12.74 23.95 27.98
CA ASN A 7 -12.97 23.72 26.55
C ASN A 7 -14.14 24.62 26.11
N GLY A 8 -13.88 25.53 25.17
CA GLY A 8 -14.89 26.41 24.60
C GLY A 8 -15.87 25.64 23.68
N PHE A 9 -16.86 25.02 24.27
CA PHE A 9 -18.07 24.61 23.57
C PHE A 9 -19.10 25.71 23.78
N ILE A 10 -19.51 26.37 22.70
CA ILE A 10 -20.64 27.31 22.70
C ILE A 10 -21.92 26.48 22.76
N ASP A 11 -22.71 26.67 23.81
CA ASP A 11 -23.99 25.99 24.00
C ASP A 11 -25.05 26.54 23.01
N ALA A 12 -26.01 25.71 22.60
CA ALA A 12 -27.09 26.08 21.68
C ALA A 12 -27.95 27.27 22.18
N SER A 13 -27.91 27.58 23.48
CA SER A 13 -28.53 28.77 24.09
C SER A 13 -27.75 30.05 23.81
N GLU A 14 -26.41 29.98 23.82
CA GLU A 14 -25.55 31.14 23.44
C GLU A 14 -25.67 31.49 21.96
N MET A 15 -25.91 30.51 21.09
CA MET A 15 -26.17 30.72 19.65
C MET A 15 -27.52 31.41 19.39
N LYS A 16 -28.53 31.21 20.24
CA LYS A 16 -29.80 31.98 20.15
C LYS A 16 -29.64 33.42 20.57
N GLU A 17 -28.80 33.70 21.55
CA GLU A 17 -28.50 35.09 21.98
C GLU A 17 -27.64 35.83 20.96
N LEU A 18 -26.70 35.17 20.28
CA LEU A 18 -25.92 35.76 19.19
C LEU A 18 -26.78 36.10 17.95
N LYS A 19 -27.81 35.32 17.66
CA LYS A 19 -28.81 35.64 16.62
C LYS A 19 -29.76 36.77 16.98
N ALA A 20 -29.99 37.04 18.26
CA ALA A 20 -30.86 38.10 18.73
C ALA A 20 -30.17 39.47 18.84
N LYS A 21 -28.83 39.51 18.73
CA LYS A 21 -28.04 40.77 18.79
C LYS A 21 -27.74 41.39 17.41
N ASN A 22 -28.28 40.88 16.31
CA ASN A 22 -28.19 41.53 15.01
C ASN A 22 -29.21 42.66 14.92
N ASP A 23 -28.72 43.87 15.06
CA ASP A 23 -29.44 45.14 14.93
C ASP A 23 -29.94 45.33 13.48
N PRO A 24 -31.14 45.88 13.25
CA PRO A 24 -31.72 46.04 11.91
C PRO A 24 -31.08 47.17 11.07
N GLU A 25 -30.03 47.81 11.49
CA GLU A 25 -29.31 48.83 10.73
C GLU A 25 -27.87 48.36 10.38
N GLY A 26 -27.77 47.69 9.33
CA GLY A 26 -26.76 47.44 8.31
C GLY A 26 -25.27 47.80 8.48
N ASN A 27 -24.63 47.67 9.66
CA ASN A 27 -23.18 47.69 9.81
C ASN A 27 -22.67 46.29 10.13
N LEU A 28 -22.39 45.54 9.08
CA LEU A 28 -21.69 44.25 9.16
C LEU A 28 -20.22 44.49 9.52
N GLU A 29 -19.84 44.38 10.79
CA GLU A 29 -18.46 44.02 11.12
C GLU A 29 -18.14 42.68 10.45
N PRO A 30 -16.96 42.52 9.83
CA PRO A 30 -16.60 41.25 9.22
C PRO A 30 -16.51 40.19 10.31
N LEU A 31 -17.52 39.31 10.36
CA LEU A 31 -17.56 38.15 11.23
C LEU A 31 -16.25 37.36 11.07
N ASP A 32 -15.62 36.99 12.17
CA ASP A 32 -14.42 36.15 12.14
C ASP A 32 -14.77 34.86 11.37
N PRO A 33 -14.09 34.57 10.22
CA PRO A 33 -14.39 33.40 9.38
C PRO A 33 -14.34 32.06 10.13
N ASN A 34 -13.68 32.05 11.31
CA ASN A 34 -13.64 30.87 12.17
C ASN A 34 -14.97 30.63 12.90
N ASN A 35 -15.74 31.69 13.19
CA ASN A 35 -17.04 31.59 13.86
C ASN A 35 -18.17 31.19 12.87
N GLU A 36 -18.13 31.66 11.61
CA GLU A 36 -19.08 31.25 10.59
C GLU A 36 -18.90 29.76 10.21
N LEU A 37 -17.64 29.31 10.06
CA LEU A 37 -17.34 27.91 9.74
C LEU A 37 -17.63 26.97 10.92
N ALA A 38 -17.43 27.39 12.16
CA ALA A 38 -17.83 26.62 13.33
C ALA A 38 -19.36 26.49 13.44
N ALA A 39 -20.10 27.56 13.09
CA ALA A 39 -21.57 27.54 13.05
C ALA A 39 -22.10 26.68 11.90
N ALA A 40 -21.49 26.73 10.71
CA ALA A 40 -21.82 25.88 9.57
C ALA A 40 -21.50 24.40 9.86
N ALA A 41 -20.36 24.11 10.50
CA ALA A 41 -19.99 22.76 10.94
C ALA A 41 -20.99 22.18 11.95
N ALA A 42 -21.44 22.98 12.91
CA ALA A 42 -22.46 22.57 13.89
C ALA A 42 -23.84 22.35 13.24
N ALA A 43 -24.21 23.16 12.24
CA ALA A 43 -25.45 23.00 11.49
C ALA A 43 -25.42 21.75 10.61
N ALA A 44 -24.29 21.46 9.96
CA ALA A 44 -24.12 20.27 9.13
C ALA A 44 -24.02 18.98 9.97
N ALA A 45 -23.40 19.02 11.17
CA ALA A 45 -23.43 17.90 12.12
C ALA A 45 -24.88 17.57 12.59
N ALA A 46 -25.74 18.59 12.71
CA ALA A 46 -27.15 18.41 13.03
C ALA A 46 -27.94 17.79 11.85
N THR A 47 -27.59 18.13 10.59
CA THR A 47 -28.22 17.56 9.38
C THR A 47 -27.68 16.15 9.05
N ALA A 48 -26.44 15.82 9.35
CA ALA A 48 -25.87 14.48 9.20
C ALA A 48 -26.57 13.44 10.08
N ASN A 49 -27.11 13.86 11.21
CA ASN A 49 -27.94 13.02 12.09
C ASN A 49 -29.36 12.73 11.52
N SER A 50 -29.80 13.42 10.47
CA SER A 50 -31.12 13.26 9.85
C SER A 50 -31.19 12.23 8.72
N GLY A 51 -30.12 11.52 8.41
CA GLY A 51 -30.15 10.34 7.52
C GLY A 51 -30.30 10.61 6.02
N SER A 52 -30.24 11.84 5.57
CA SER A 52 -30.35 12.20 4.14
C SER A 52 -28.98 12.57 3.57
N THR A 53 -28.21 11.60 3.17
CA THR A 53 -26.96 11.82 2.43
C THR A 53 -27.26 12.08 0.96
N LYS A 54 -27.47 13.35 0.57
CA LYS A 54 -27.33 13.74 -0.84
C LYS A 54 -25.86 13.62 -1.23
N PRO A 55 -25.53 13.05 -2.42
CA PRO A 55 -24.15 13.04 -2.89
C PRO A 55 -23.63 14.48 -3.00
N LEU A 56 -22.40 14.69 -2.51
CA LEU A 56 -21.73 15.99 -2.61
C LEU A 56 -21.59 16.41 -4.08
N PRO A 57 -21.75 17.69 -4.42
CA PRO A 57 -21.57 18.19 -5.78
C PRO A 57 -20.12 17.93 -6.23
N GLU A 58 -19.94 17.49 -7.48
CA GLU A 58 -18.61 17.20 -8.03
C GLU A 58 -17.88 18.49 -8.43
N GLY A 59 -16.60 18.63 -7.98
CA GLY A 59 -15.75 19.74 -8.33
C GLY A 59 -14.92 19.54 -9.61
N ARG A 60 -14.02 20.48 -9.92
CA ARG A 60 -13.03 20.34 -11.00
C ARG A 60 -11.96 19.35 -10.59
N LYS A 61 -11.78 18.27 -11.37
CA LYS A 61 -10.92 17.13 -11.00
C LYS A 61 -9.46 17.25 -11.46
N LEU A 62 -9.13 18.21 -12.36
CA LEU A 62 -7.80 18.24 -13.00
C LEU A 62 -6.64 18.38 -12.02
N LEU A 63 -6.71 19.35 -11.09
CA LEU A 63 -5.61 19.56 -10.13
C LEU A 63 -5.49 18.41 -9.13
N MET A 64 -6.60 17.78 -8.76
CA MET A 64 -6.60 16.57 -7.95
C MET A 64 -5.90 15.39 -8.67
N TYR A 65 -6.17 15.19 -9.97
CA TYR A 65 -5.45 14.20 -10.77
C TYR A 65 -3.97 14.54 -10.86
N MET A 66 -3.61 15.80 -11.13
CA MET A 66 -2.21 16.24 -11.18
C MET A 66 -1.50 16.01 -9.84
N ALA A 67 -2.11 16.37 -8.71
CA ALA A 67 -1.54 16.13 -7.39
C ALA A 67 -1.31 14.64 -7.13
N THR A 68 -2.25 13.79 -7.54
CA THR A 68 -2.12 12.32 -7.44
C THR A 68 -0.99 11.77 -8.32
N LEU A 69 -0.87 12.25 -9.57
CA LEU A 69 0.20 11.85 -10.49
C LEU A 69 1.58 12.24 -9.97
N ILE A 70 1.71 13.47 -9.43
CA ILE A 70 2.96 13.96 -8.86
C ILE A 70 3.32 13.17 -7.60
N ALA A 71 2.38 12.96 -6.66
CA ALA A 71 2.63 12.12 -5.50
C ALA A 71 2.99 10.68 -5.91
N GLY A 72 2.29 10.13 -6.92
CA GLY A 72 2.55 8.83 -7.51
C GLY A 72 3.94 8.69 -8.11
N SER A 73 4.57 9.77 -8.60
CA SER A 73 5.92 9.70 -9.16
C SER A 73 6.99 9.34 -8.11
N SER A 74 6.76 9.59 -6.81
CA SER A 74 7.62 9.06 -5.74
C SER A 74 7.50 7.54 -5.60
N MET A 75 6.34 6.97 -5.94
CA MET A 75 6.17 5.52 -6.03
C MET A 75 6.91 4.93 -7.23
N ALA A 76 6.96 5.66 -8.35
CA ALA A 76 7.79 5.25 -9.49
C ALA A 76 9.27 5.23 -9.11
N GLN A 77 9.78 6.20 -8.34
CA GLN A 77 11.14 6.16 -7.79
C GLN A 77 11.37 4.95 -6.88
N SER A 78 10.38 4.57 -6.08
CA SER A 78 10.45 3.35 -5.26
C SER A 78 10.53 2.10 -6.12
N GLY A 79 9.72 2.03 -7.18
CA GLY A 79 9.75 0.96 -8.17
C GLY A 79 11.08 0.90 -8.95
N MET A 80 11.63 2.07 -9.34
CA MET A 80 12.95 2.14 -9.98
C MET A 80 14.04 1.59 -9.06
N ASN A 81 14.00 1.93 -7.78
CA ASN A 81 14.98 1.44 -6.81
C ASN A 81 14.84 -0.08 -6.62
N LEU A 82 13.63 -0.63 -6.55
CA LEU A 82 13.41 -2.07 -6.45
C LEU A 82 13.90 -2.78 -7.72
N GLY A 83 13.43 -2.34 -8.88
CA GLY A 83 13.73 -2.95 -10.17
C GLY A 83 15.20 -2.80 -10.62
N TRP A 84 15.97 -1.87 -10.05
CA TRP A 84 17.38 -1.63 -10.37
C TRP A 84 18.22 -2.91 -10.30
N THR A 85 17.94 -3.77 -9.35
CA THR A 85 18.76 -4.94 -9.06
C THR A 85 18.76 -5.96 -10.20
N ALA A 86 17.61 -6.24 -10.81
CA ALA A 86 17.49 -7.28 -11.83
C ALA A 86 18.43 -7.08 -13.03
N PRO A 87 18.45 -5.91 -13.72
CA PRO A 87 19.38 -5.70 -14.84
C PRO A 87 20.80 -5.35 -14.40
N MET A 88 20.98 -4.72 -13.21
CA MET A 88 22.30 -4.21 -12.81
C MET A 88 23.15 -5.24 -12.10
N LEU A 89 22.56 -6.11 -11.29
CA LEU A 89 23.32 -7.11 -10.53
C LEU A 89 24.25 -7.97 -11.43
N PRO A 90 23.78 -8.54 -12.57
CA PRO A 90 24.64 -9.29 -13.47
C PRO A 90 25.71 -8.45 -14.19
N ARG A 91 25.55 -7.13 -14.22
CA ARG A 91 26.48 -6.19 -14.88
C ARG A 91 27.52 -5.60 -13.93
N LEU A 92 27.30 -5.69 -12.60
CA LEU A 92 28.20 -5.09 -11.61
C LEU A 92 29.60 -5.70 -11.62
N ASN A 93 29.76 -6.95 -12.09
CA ASN A 93 31.08 -7.54 -12.20
C ASN A 93 31.96 -6.84 -13.25
N GLN A 94 31.36 -6.08 -14.19
CA GLN A 94 32.07 -5.22 -15.13
C GLN A 94 32.51 -3.89 -14.50
N THR A 95 31.85 -3.50 -13.41
CA THR A 95 32.06 -2.24 -12.70
C THR A 95 32.95 -2.41 -11.47
N ILE A 96 32.82 -3.55 -10.80
CA ILE A 96 33.60 -3.91 -9.60
C ILE A 96 34.35 -5.20 -9.91
N SER A 97 35.69 -5.16 -9.79
CA SER A 97 36.52 -6.35 -9.97
C SER A 97 36.14 -7.44 -8.94
N ASP A 98 36.10 -8.69 -9.40
CA ASP A 98 35.79 -9.88 -8.58
C ASP A 98 34.43 -9.83 -7.87
N PHE A 99 33.44 -9.10 -8.41
CA PHE A 99 32.08 -9.11 -7.88
C PHE A 99 31.34 -10.39 -8.34
N ASP A 100 30.87 -11.17 -7.37
CA ASP A 100 30.02 -12.33 -7.64
C ASP A 100 28.54 -11.93 -7.58
N PRO A 101 27.80 -11.90 -8.71
CA PRO A 101 26.37 -11.54 -8.74
C PRO A 101 25.47 -12.47 -7.93
N GLU A 102 25.94 -13.69 -7.63
CA GLU A 102 25.21 -14.68 -6.82
C GLU A 102 25.82 -14.83 -5.40
N GLY A 103 26.84 -14.05 -5.09
CA GLY A 103 27.57 -14.09 -3.83
C GLY A 103 26.88 -13.40 -2.66
N GLU A 104 27.58 -13.43 -1.54
CA GLU A 104 27.11 -12.79 -0.31
C GLU A 104 27.00 -11.26 -0.46
N GLU A 105 27.94 -10.63 -1.17
CA GLU A 105 27.96 -9.19 -1.43
C GLU A 105 26.70 -8.74 -2.19
N ALA A 106 26.30 -9.51 -3.21
CA ALA A 106 25.09 -9.30 -4.00
C ALA A 106 23.81 -9.50 -3.18
N SER A 107 23.79 -10.51 -2.34
CA SER A 107 22.66 -10.80 -1.44
C SER A 107 22.41 -9.66 -0.45
N TRP A 108 23.49 -9.06 0.13
CA TRP A 108 23.36 -7.85 0.95
C TRP A 108 22.91 -6.64 0.16
N LEU A 109 23.43 -6.45 -1.05
CA LEU A 109 23.03 -5.35 -1.94
C LEU A 109 21.53 -5.34 -2.20
N THR A 110 20.93 -6.51 -2.37
CA THR A 110 19.50 -6.69 -2.61
C THR A 110 18.69 -6.47 -1.33
N ALA A 111 19.12 -7.06 -0.22
CA ALA A 111 18.39 -7.08 1.03
C ALA A 111 18.39 -5.72 1.78
N LEU A 112 19.41 -4.88 1.59
CA LEU A 112 19.50 -3.59 2.29
C LEU A 112 18.40 -2.60 1.90
N MET A 113 17.84 -2.68 0.69
CA MET A 113 16.74 -1.83 0.29
C MET A 113 15.47 -2.11 1.12
N PRO A 114 14.94 -3.32 1.26
CA PRO A 114 13.81 -3.59 2.14
C PRO A 114 14.11 -3.30 3.62
N LEU A 115 15.33 -3.50 4.07
CA LEU A 115 15.71 -3.11 5.44
C LEU A 115 15.60 -1.59 5.65
N GLY A 116 16.07 -0.80 4.68
CA GLY A 116 15.87 0.66 4.67
C GLY A 116 14.40 1.03 4.64
N ALA A 117 13.57 0.28 3.89
CA ALA A 117 12.14 0.54 3.80
C ALA A 117 11.41 0.35 5.13
N ILE A 118 11.82 -0.60 5.97
CA ILE A 118 11.30 -0.74 7.35
C ILE A 118 11.59 0.53 8.15
N VAL A 119 12.84 1.03 8.08
CA VAL A 119 13.27 2.24 8.80
C VAL A 119 12.50 3.48 8.33
N GLY A 120 12.25 3.60 7.02
CA GLY A 120 11.49 4.71 6.44
C GLY A 120 10.00 4.65 6.75
N ALA A 121 9.38 3.47 6.64
CA ALA A 121 7.95 3.27 6.84
C ALA A 121 7.51 3.49 8.30
N THR A 122 8.34 3.07 9.26
CA THR A 122 7.99 3.11 10.69
C THR A 122 7.67 4.53 11.19
N PRO A 123 8.50 5.57 10.98
CA PRO A 123 8.20 6.92 11.43
C PRO A 123 7.33 7.74 10.47
N ALA A 124 7.08 7.24 9.23
CA ALA A 124 6.47 8.03 8.16
C ALA A 124 5.10 8.61 8.55
N GLY A 125 4.22 7.80 9.14
CA GLY A 125 2.90 8.24 9.60
C GLY A 125 2.99 9.33 10.66
N ALA A 126 3.80 9.12 11.70
CA ALA A 126 3.99 10.10 12.79
C ALA A 126 4.63 11.40 12.28
N ALA A 127 5.58 11.30 11.35
CA ALA A 127 6.18 12.47 10.71
C ALA A 127 5.14 13.25 9.90
N ALA A 128 4.30 12.57 9.12
CA ALA A 128 3.23 13.20 8.36
C ALA A 128 2.16 13.83 9.24
N ASP A 129 1.84 13.23 10.37
CA ASP A 129 0.91 13.81 11.35
C ASP A 129 1.48 15.05 12.03
N ARG A 130 2.80 15.10 12.23
CA ARG A 130 3.47 16.23 12.87
C ARG A 130 3.73 17.40 11.90
N PHE A 131 4.31 17.11 10.73
CA PHE A 131 4.84 18.11 9.81
C PHE A 131 3.93 18.42 8.62
N GLY A 132 2.97 17.55 8.31
CA GLY A 132 2.12 17.62 7.12
C GLY A 132 2.47 16.56 6.08
N ARG A 133 1.54 16.32 5.16
CA ARG A 133 1.71 15.29 4.12
C ARG A 133 2.68 15.78 3.04
N LYS A 134 2.50 17.00 2.54
CA LYS A 134 3.31 17.61 1.49
C LYS A 134 4.80 17.67 1.84
N PRO A 135 5.25 18.21 3.00
CA PRO A 135 6.68 18.27 3.33
C PRO A 135 7.32 16.90 3.46
N VAL A 136 6.59 15.90 4.01
CA VAL A 136 7.14 14.56 4.19
C VAL A 136 7.21 13.81 2.84
N ILE A 137 6.24 14.00 1.94
CA ILE A 137 6.33 13.50 0.55
C ILE A 137 7.53 14.14 -0.15
N ALA A 138 7.70 15.47 -0.05
CA ALA A 138 8.86 16.16 -0.63
C ALA A 138 10.19 15.63 -0.07
N SER A 139 10.25 15.33 1.23
CA SER A 139 11.46 14.83 1.87
C SER A 139 11.92 13.48 1.35
N THR A 140 11.04 12.68 0.71
CA THR A 140 11.43 11.40 0.08
C THR A 140 12.44 11.60 -1.06
N ALA A 141 12.50 12.80 -1.63
CA ALA A 141 13.50 13.12 -2.65
C ALA A 141 14.94 13.05 -2.12
N LEU A 142 15.17 13.39 -0.85
CA LEU A 142 16.52 13.37 -0.27
C LEU A 142 17.15 11.97 -0.24
N PRO A 143 16.49 10.94 0.32
CA PRO A 143 17.03 9.59 0.28
C PRO A 143 17.14 9.02 -1.15
N PHE A 144 16.19 9.32 -2.06
CA PHE A 144 16.32 8.88 -3.45
C PHE A 144 17.49 9.58 -4.17
N LEU A 145 17.64 10.90 -4.00
CA LEU A 145 18.76 11.65 -4.57
C LEU A 145 20.11 11.12 -4.05
N SER A 146 20.20 10.92 -2.73
CA SER A 146 21.40 10.37 -2.10
C SER A 146 21.71 8.97 -2.64
N CYS A 147 20.70 8.12 -2.81
CA CYS A 147 20.82 6.79 -3.40
C CYS A 147 21.45 6.87 -4.80
N TRP A 148 20.85 7.64 -5.71
CA TRP A 148 21.32 7.72 -7.09
C TRP A 148 22.71 8.36 -7.23
N ILE A 149 23.03 9.39 -6.40
CA ILE A 149 24.36 9.98 -6.37
C ILE A 149 25.41 8.96 -5.89
N LEU A 150 25.12 8.23 -4.80
CA LEU A 150 26.02 7.20 -4.30
C LEU A 150 26.23 6.07 -5.32
N MET A 151 25.17 5.69 -6.06
CA MET A 151 25.29 4.74 -7.17
C MET A 151 26.19 5.26 -8.29
N LEU A 152 26.07 6.55 -8.67
CA LEU A 152 26.92 7.16 -9.71
C LEU A 152 28.37 7.29 -9.29
N VAL A 153 28.64 7.57 -8.03
CA VAL A 153 30.00 7.75 -7.50
C VAL A 153 30.70 6.41 -7.23
N ALA A 154 29.94 5.36 -6.92
CA ALA A 154 30.50 4.06 -6.53
C ALA A 154 31.56 3.50 -7.50
N PRO A 155 31.40 3.54 -8.84
CA PRO A 155 32.40 3.03 -9.78
C PRO A 155 33.74 3.79 -9.77
N LEU A 156 33.75 5.01 -9.24
CA LEU A 156 34.95 5.85 -9.15
C LEU A 156 35.81 5.53 -7.92
N LEU A 157 35.30 4.70 -7.04
CA LEU A 157 35.93 4.36 -5.75
C LEU A 157 36.68 3.02 -5.83
N GLU A 158 37.61 2.83 -4.91
CA GLU A 158 38.24 1.52 -4.71
C GLU A 158 37.21 0.46 -4.32
N ARG A 159 37.45 -0.82 -4.63
CA ARG A 159 36.50 -1.94 -4.47
C ARG A 159 35.75 -1.91 -3.13
N ARG A 160 36.46 -1.76 -2.01
CA ARG A 160 35.81 -1.75 -0.67
C ARG A 160 34.90 -0.53 -0.50
N ALA A 161 35.35 0.64 -0.87
CA ALA A 161 34.58 1.88 -0.79
C ALA A 161 33.37 1.85 -1.75
N ALA A 162 33.54 1.28 -2.95
CA ALA A 162 32.47 1.07 -3.92
C ALA A 162 31.36 0.17 -3.34
N LEU A 163 31.70 -0.97 -2.75
CA LEU A 163 30.73 -1.87 -2.11
C LEU A 163 29.98 -1.18 -0.97
N TRP A 164 30.68 -0.46 -0.10
CA TRP A 164 30.01 0.33 0.94
C TRP A 164 29.10 1.41 0.38
N SER A 165 29.53 2.10 -0.69
CA SER A 165 28.69 3.10 -1.39
C SER A 165 27.40 2.46 -1.91
N PHE A 166 27.49 1.29 -2.55
CA PHE A 166 26.32 0.56 -3.02
C PHE A 166 25.39 0.13 -1.89
N TRP A 167 25.92 -0.42 -0.82
CA TRP A 167 25.13 -0.87 0.32
C TRP A 167 24.41 0.29 1.01
N VAL A 168 25.11 1.40 1.25
CA VAL A 168 24.52 2.62 1.81
C VAL A 168 23.46 3.20 0.86
N ALA A 169 23.75 3.24 -0.43
CA ALA A 169 22.80 3.71 -1.44
C ALA A 169 21.49 2.91 -1.40
N ARG A 170 21.59 1.57 -1.39
CA ARG A 170 20.42 0.70 -1.32
C ARG A 170 19.62 0.90 -0.03
N PHE A 171 20.28 0.99 1.11
CA PHE A 171 19.63 1.23 2.39
C PHE A 171 18.93 2.59 2.43
N VAL A 172 19.62 3.66 2.03
CA VAL A 172 19.06 5.02 2.01
C VAL A 172 17.91 5.14 1.00
N GLY A 173 18.07 4.57 -0.20
CA GLY A 173 16.98 4.50 -1.19
C GLY A 173 15.76 3.74 -0.67
N GLY A 174 15.99 2.69 0.13
CA GLY A 174 14.95 1.97 0.85
C GLY A 174 14.17 2.85 1.82
N ILE A 175 14.83 3.74 2.57
CA ILE A 175 14.15 4.71 3.47
C ILE A 175 13.16 5.56 2.67
N GLY A 176 13.56 6.07 1.49
CA GLY A 176 12.67 6.80 0.59
C GLY A 176 11.46 5.97 0.14
N ALA A 177 11.72 4.72 -0.26
CA ALA A 177 10.69 3.80 -0.74
C ALA A 177 9.66 3.46 0.36
N GLY A 178 10.12 3.10 1.56
CA GLY A 178 9.24 2.81 2.69
C GLY A 178 8.39 4.01 3.11
N THR A 179 8.99 5.20 3.14
CA THR A 179 8.26 6.45 3.43
C THR A 179 7.18 6.73 2.38
N ALA A 180 7.50 6.61 1.08
CA ALA A 180 6.56 6.82 0.00
C ALA A 180 5.40 5.81 0.02
N CYS A 181 5.67 4.52 0.27
CA CYS A 181 4.65 3.47 0.35
C CYS A 181 3.60 3.72 1.44
N VAL A 182 3.96 4.39 2.53
CA VAL A 182 3.01 4.76 3.59
C VAL A 182 2.25 6.04 3.24
N LEU A 183 2.96 7.06 2.76
CA LEU A 183 2.40 8.41 2.65
C LEU A 183 1.56 8.64 1.40
N VAL A 184 1.97 8.08 0.25
CA VAL A 184 1.26 8.35 -1.02
C VAL A 184 -0.18 7.87 -0.98
N PRO A 185 -0.49 6.63 -0.54
CA PRO A 185 -1.87 6.19 -0.42
C PRO A 185 -2.70 7.04 0.57
N VAL A 186 -2.09 7.46 1.68
CA VAL A 186 -2.76 8.33 2.67
C VAL A 186 -3.08 9.68 2.06
N TYR A 187 -2.10 10.34 1.45
CA TYR A 187 -2.29 11.64 0.81
C TYR A 187 -3.36 11.59 -0.29
N VAL A 188 -3.26 10.59 -1.19
CA VAL A 188 -4.24 10.39 -2.27
C VAL A 188 -5.64 10.16 -1.71
N GLY A 189 -5.77 9.38 -0.63
CA GLY A 189 -7.05 9.16 0.05
C GLY A 189 -7.66 10.42 0.64
N GLU A 190 -6.82 11.34 1.20
CA GLU A 190 -7.25 12.58 1.84
C GLU A 190 -7.60 13.72 0.84
N VAL A 191 -6.97 13.74 -0.35
CA VAL A 191 -7.25 14.78 -1.37
C VAL A 191 -8.32 14.37 -2.37
N SER A 192 -8.63 13.07 -2.47
CA SER A 192 -9.55 12.51 -3.47
C SER A 192 -11.01 12.68 -3.07
N GLU A 193 -11.85 13.09 -4.04
CA GLU A 193 -13.29 13.01 -3.89
C GLU A 193 -13.77 11.56 -3.72
N PRO A 194 -14.85 11.32 -2.94
CA PRO A 194 -15.41 9.98 -2.77
C PRO A 194 -15.73 9.27 -4.09
N SER A 195 -16.20 10.01 -5.10
CA SER A 195 -16.59 9.49 -6.42
C SER A 195 -15.45 8.87 -7.23
N VAL A 196 -14.20 9.33 -7.03
CA VAL A 196 -13.02 8.89 -7.79
C VAL A 196 -11.90 8.31 -6.90
N ARG A 197 -12.09 8.28 -5.58
CA ARG A 197 -11.09 7.80 -4.61
C ARG A 197 -10.62 6.38 -4.92
N GLY A 198 -11.54 5.49 -5.31
CA GLY A 198 -11.21 4.13 -5.69
C GLY A 198 -10.30 4.07 -6.92
N LEU A 199 -10.60 4.85 -7.95
CA LEU A 199 -9.79 4.94 -9.16
C LEU A 199 -8.39 5.50 -8.86
N LEU A 200 -8.31 6.61 -8.11
CA LEU A 200 -7.03 7.23 -7.76
C LEU A 200 -6.17 6.35 -6.85
N GLY A 201 -6.81 5.55 -6.00
CA GLY A 201 -6.12 4.54 -5.19
C GLY A 201 -5.42 3.45 -6.01
N THR A 202 -5.82 3.21 -7.26
CA THR A 202 -5.13 2.27 -8.14
C THR A 202 -3.87 2.83 -8.79
N PHE A 203 -3.69 4.15 -8.78
CA PHE A 203 -2.54 4.78 -9.42
C PHE A 203 -1.23 4.46 -8.70
N PHE A 204 -1.25 4.34 -7.37
CA PHE A 204 -0.01 4.09 -6.63
C PHE A 204 0.67 2.76 -7.01
N PRO A 205 0.00 1.59 -7.06
CA PRO A 205 0.65 0.37 -7.52
C PRO A 205 1.06 0.43 -9.00
N ILE A 206 0.28 1.11 -9.86
CA ILE A 206 0.63 1.29 -11.27
C ILE A 206 1.92 2.10 -11.42
N PHE A 207 2.09 3.20 -10.69
CA PHE A 207 3.32 3.98 -10.71
C PHE A 207 4.51 3.19 -10.20
N PHE A 208 4.33 2.38 -9.17
CA PHE A 208 5.36 1.49 -8.65
C PHE A 208 5.83 0.50 -9.73
N SER A 209 4.90 -0.19 -10.38
CA SER A 209 5.20 -1.13 -11.47
C SER A 209 5.80 -0.43 -12.70
N LEU A 210 5.36 0.79 -13.05
CA LEU A 210 5.98 1.59 -14.10
C LEU A 210 7.44 1.91 -13.78
N GLY A 211 7.76 2.20 -12.52
CA GLY A 211 9.14 2.38 -12.07
C GLY A 211 9.98 1.11 -12.25
N ILE A 212 9.43 -0.06 -11.94
CA ILE A 212 10.08 -1.36 -12.16
C ILE A 212 10.36 -1.56 -13.66
N VAL A 213 9.35 -1.38 -14.52
CA VAL A 213 9.49 -1.52 -15.99
C VAL A 213 10.54 -0.56 -16.53
N TYR A 214 10.52 0.70 -16.06
CA TYR A 214 11.54 1.67 -16.43
C TYR A 214 12.94 1.17 -16.09
N SER A 215 13.15 0.64 -14.88
CA SER A 215 14.45 0.08 -14.49
C SER A 215 14.83 -1.14 -15.31
N TYR A 216 13.89 -2.02 -15.62
CA TYR A 216 14.15 -3.18 -16.44
C TYR A 216 14.54 -2.78 -17.87
N ALA A 217 13.82 -1.83 -18.47
CA ALA A 217 14.11 -1.37 -19.83
C ALA A 217 15.37 -0.49 -19.88
N ALA A 218 15.43 0.59 -19.12
CA ALA A 218 16.55 1.52 -19.12
C ALA A 218 17.84 0.85 -18.61
N GLY A 219 17.75 0.02 -17.56
CA GLY A 219 18.88 -0.73 -17.04
C GLY A 219 19.42 -1.80 -17.98
N SER A 220 18.61 -2.30 -18.93
CA SER A 220 19.05 -3.27 -19.94
C SER A 220 19.80 -2.62 -21.11
N TYR A 221 19.35 -1.44 -21.55
CA TYR A 221 19.82 -0.83 -22.80
C TYR A 221 20.74 0.37 -22.62
N LEU A 222 20.66 1.09 -21.49
CA LEU A 222 21.52 2.23 -21.22
C LEU A 222 22.87 1.81 -20.61
N SER A 223 23.87 2.71 -20.69
CA SER A 223 25.07 2.56 -19.88
C SER A 223 24.74 2.72 -18.40
N TYR A 224 25.62 2.22 -17.55
CA TYR A 224 25.46 2.31 -16.09
C TYR A 224 25.21 3.75 -15.63
N GLU A 225 26.04 4.68 -16.12
CA GLU A 225 25.99 6.10 -15.76
C GLU A 225 24.71 6.77 -16.31
N ALA A 226 24.34 6.48 -17.56
CA ALA A 226 23.16 7.04 -18.19
C ALA A 226 21.88 6.57 -17.47
N PHE A 227 21.81 5.31 -17.08
CA PHE A 227 20.66 4.78 -16.34
C PHE A 227 20.53 5.44 -14.96
N ASN A 228 21.57 5.40 -14.12
CA ASN A 228 21.50 6.00 -12.79
C ASN A 228 21.32 7.53 -12.87
N GLY A 229 21.95 8.19 -13.84
CA GLY A 229 21.77 9.62 -14.11
C GLY A 229 20.34 9.97 -14.51
N SER A 230 19.69 9.15 -15.32
CA SER A 230 18.27 9.33 -15.70
C SER A 230 17.33 9.16 -14.51
N CYS A 231 17.57 8.18 -13.63
CA CYS A 231 16.81 8.01 -12.39
C CYS A 231 16.95 9.24 -11.47
N CYS A 232 18.17 9.80 -11.38
CA CYS A 232 18.42 11.04 -10.66
C CYS A 232 17.68 12.23 -11.30
N ALA A 233 17.73 12.38 -12.62
CA ALA A 233 17.08 13.46 -13.35
C ALA A 233 15.55 13.45 -13.20
N LEU A 234 14.92 12.27 -13.12
CA LEU A 234 13.48 12.12 -12.90
C LEU A 234 13.01 12.59 -11.51
N LEU A 235 13.92 12.84 -10.56
CA LEU A 235 13.56 13.50 -9.30
C LEU A 235 13.27 14.99 -9.47
N LEU A 236 13.82 15.65 -10.48
CA LEU A 236 13.59 17.08 -10.70
C LEU A 236 12.13 17.41 -10.99
N PRO A 237 11.44 16.77 -11.98
CA PRO A 237 10.03 17.02 -12.21
C PRO A 237 9.16 16.64 -11.00
N PHE A 238 9.54 15.61 -10.22
CA PHE A 238 8.85 15.30 -8.97
C PHE A 238 8.93 16.46 -7.97
N LEU A 239 10.13 16.98 -7.69
CA LEU A 239 10.33 18.08 -6.75
C LEU A 239 9.61 19.35 -7.21
N LEU A 240 9.74 19.71 -8.48
CA LEU A 240 9.04 20.87 -9.07
C LEU A 240 7.51 20.67 -8.94
N GLY A 241 7.02 19.46 -9.24
CA GLY A 241 5.63 19.12 -9.11
C GLY A 241 5.11 19.27 -7.68
N VAL A 242 5.84 18.74 -6.69
CA VAL A 242 5.47 18.85 -5.28
C VAL A 242 5.47 20.31 -4.82
N PHE A 243 6.45 21.08 -5.24
CA PHE A 243 6.55 22.46 -4.82
C PHE A 243 5.42 23.33 -5.36
N PHE A 244 5.11 23.22 -6.67
CA PHE A 244 4.18 24.12 -7.34
C PHE A 244 2.73 23.63 -7.39
N PHE A 245 2.48 22.32 -7.43
CA PHE A 245 1.16 21.78 -7.74
C PHE A 245 0.53 20.96 -6.61
N ILE A 246 1.30 20.43 -5.67
CA ILE A 246 0.72 19.67 -4.56
C ILE A 246 0.28 20.62 -3.46
N PRO A 247 -1.05 20.72 -3.13
CA PRO A 247 -1.51 21.37 -1.92
C PRO A 247 -1.29 20.48 -0.71
N GLU A 248 -1.33 21.07 0.51
CA GLU A 248 -1.34 20.26 1.73
C GLU A 248 -2.71 19.59 1.90
N SER A 249 -2.76 18.47 2.62
CA SER A 249 -4.00 17.76 2.88
C SER A 249 -5.02 18.62 3.64
N PRO A 250 -6.26 18.77 3.10
CA PRO A 250 -7.33 19.48 3.79
C PRO A 250 -7.68 18.85 5.15
N ALA A 251 -7.74 17.52 5.20
CA ALA A 251 -8.05 16.78 6.42
C ALA A 251 -6.99 17.02 7.52
N TRP A 252 -5.70 17.03 7.13
CA TRP A 252 -4.62 17.34 8.07
C TRP A 252 -4.67 18.79 8.57
N LEU A 253 -4.92 19.76 7.67
CA LEU A 253 -5.02 21.17 8.01
C LEU A 253 -6.17 21.43 9.00
N LEU A 254 -7.33 20.83 8.79
CA LEU A 254 -8.46 20.89 9.73
C LEU A 254 -8.07 20.28 11.08
N GLY A 255 -7.34 19.17 11.08
CA GLY A 255 -6.82 18.53 12.28
C GLY A 255 -5.85 19.37 13.11
N LYS A 256 -5.23 20.35 12.47
CA LYS A 256 -4.37 21.35 13.13
C LYS A 256 -5.10 22.64 13.47
N GLY A 257 -6.41 22.74 13.22
CA GLY A 257 -7.19 23.97 13.41
C GLY A 257 -6.90 25.07 12.38
N ARG A 258 -6.21 24.73 11.25
CA ARG A 258 -5.82 25.69 10.20
C ARG A 258 -6.91 25.78 9.12
N VAL A 259 -8.13 26.19 9.53
CA VAL A 259 -9.33 26.16 8.68
C VAL A 259 -9.18 26.98 7.40
N ARG A 260 -8.61 28.19 7.46
CA ARG A 260 -8.40 29.04 6.28
C ARG A 260 -7.55 28.36 5.21
N GLU A 261 -6.50 27.68 5.62
CA GLU A 261 -5.60 26.99 4.72
C GLU A 261 -6.24 25.70 4.18
N ALA A 262 -7.07 25.02 4.97
CA ALA A 262 -7.87 23.90 4.51
C ALA A 262 -8.86 24.32 3.40
N CYS A 263 -9.56 25.44 3.59
CA CYS A 263 -10.43 26.01 2.56
C CYS A 263 -9.65 26.39 1.30
N ALA A 264 -8.47 26.98 1.43
CA ALA A 264 -7.62 27.32 0.29
C ALA A 264 -7.15 26.07 -0.46
N SER A 265 -6.76 25.02 0.26
CA SER A 265 -6.38 23.72 -0.32
C SER A 265 -7.56 23.07 -1.06
N LEU A 266 -8.75 23.03 -0.46
CA LEU A 266 -9.96 22.51 -1.10
C LEU A 266 -10.34 23.30 -2.35
N LYS A 267 -10.27 24.65 -2.33
CA LYS A 267 -10.50 25.47 -3.52
C LYS A 267 -9.54 25.14 -4.67
N VAL A 268 -8.29 24.87 -4.36
CA VAL A 268 -7.31 24.41 -5.38
C VAL A 268 -7.71 23.05 -5.95
N LEU A 269 -8.17 22.12 -5.12
CA LEU A 269 -8.49 20.74 -5.52
C LEU A 269 -9.85 20.63 -6.24
N ARG A 270 -10.87 21.41 -5.84
CA ARG A 270 -12.26 21.32 -6.32
C ARG A 270 -12.63 22.42 -7.31
N GLY A 271 -11.89 23.52 -7.30
CA GLY A 271 -12.17 24.74 -8.07
C GLY A 271 -12.84 25.83 -7.23
N PRO A 272 -12.79 27.11 -7.71
CA PRO A 272 -13.22 28.27 -6.92
C PRO A 272 -14.74 28.35 -6.73
N GLU A 273 -15.54 27.71 -7.59
CA GLU A 273 -17.02 27.76 -7.59
C GLU A 273 -17.65 26.63 -6.76
N HIS A 274 -16.84 25.71 -6.24
CA HIS A 274 -17.34 24.57 -5.47
C HIS A 274 -17.77 24.99 -4.07
N ASP A 275 -18.96 24.57 -3.65
CA ASP A 275 -19.41 24.75 -2.27
C ASP A 275 -18.63 23.84 -1.33
N LEU A 276 -17.81 24.44 -0.45
CA LEU A 276 -16.90 23.72 0.45
C LEU A 276 -17.53 23.40 1.81
N GLU A 277 -18.65 24.07 2.18
CA GLU A 277 -19.23 23.93 3.52
C GLU A 277 -19.61 22.48 3.84
N PRO A 278 -20.30 21.72 2.94
CA PRO A 278 -20.67 20.35 3.23
C PRO A 278 -19.46 19.43 3.39
N GLU A 279 -18.41 19.61 2.54
CA GLU A 279 -17.20 18.79 2.58
C GLU A 279 -16.38 19.06 3.84
N ILE A 280 -16.25 20.32 4.26
CA ILE A 280 -15.57 20.69 5.50
C ILE A 280 -16.29 20.12 6.72
N ALA A 281 -17.61 20.19 6.73
CA ALA A 281 -18.42 19.65 7.81
C ALA A 281 -18.29 18.13 7.93
N GLU A 282 -18.25 17.41 6.81
CA GLU A 282 -18.02 15.96 6.79
C GLU A 282 -16.63 15.60 7.31
N LEU A 283 -15.59 16.30 6.85
CA LEU A 283 -14.20 16.10 7.31
C LEU A 283 -14.05 16.37 8.82
N LEU A 284 -14.69 17.41 9.35
CA LEU A 284 -14.68 17.71 10.78
C LEU A 284 -15.41 16.63 11.59
N ALA A 285 -16.56 16.15 11.10
CA ALA A 285 -17.30 15.06 11.75
C ALA A 285 -16.52 13.74 11.75
N GLU A 286 -15.83 13.39 10.64
CA GLU A 286 -14.94 12.24 10.57
C GLU A 286 -13.79 12.36 11.57
N GLN A 287 -13.21 13.54 11.69
CA GLN A 287 -12.09 13.81 12.60
C GLN A 287 -12.50 13.73 14.07
N GLU A 288 -13.68 14.27 14.43
CA GLU A 288 -14.22 14.11 15.79
C GLU A 288 -14.45 12.64 16.13
N ARG A 289 -15.03 11.87 15.22
CA ARG A 289 -15.18 10.41 15.39
C ARG A 289 -13.83 9.74 15.61
N ALA A 290 -12.85 10.02 14.74
CA ALA A 290 -11.50 9.45 14.85
C ALA A 290 -10.78 9.85 16.16
N SER A 291 -11.03 11.07 16.68
CA SER A 291 -10.44 11.54 17.92
C SER A 291 -11.06 10.89 19.17
N ARG A 292 -12.37 10.61 19.13
CA ARG A 292 -13.09 9.92 20.21
C ARG A 292 -12.75 8.43 20.30
N GLU A 293 -12.39 7.83 19.17
CA GLU A 293 -12.24 6.38 18.99
C GLU A 293 -10.77 5.96 18.83
N LYS A 294 -9.82 6.58 19.56
CA LYS A 294 -8.40 6.18 19.52
C LYS A 294 -8.21 4.81 20.19
N GLY A 295 -8.12 3.76 19.36
CA GLY A 295 -7.79 2.43 19.82
C GLY A 295 -6.28 2.22 19.99
N GLY A 296 -5.88 1.50 21.04
CA GLY A 296 -4.50 1.16 21.36
C GLY A 296 -4.17 -0.31 21.10
N TRP A 297 -2.93 -0.69 21.45
CA TRP A 297 -2.48 -2.09 21.44
C TRP A 297 -3.41 -3.05 22.20
N ARG A 298 -3.96 -2.59 23.32
CA ARG A 298 -4.88 -3.40 24.15
C ARG A 298 -6.18 -3.71 23.42
N ASP A 299 -6.68 -2.77 22.62
CA ASP A 299 -7.92 -2.97 21.85
C ASP A 299 -7.68 -3.92 20.67
N LEU A 300 -6.50 -3.81 20.03
CA LEU A 300 -6.12 -4.69 18.93
C LEU A 300 -5.90 -6.14 19.38
N VAL A 301 -5.13 -6.36 20.45
CA VAL A 301 -4.72 -7.71 20.91
C VAL A 301 -5.65 -8.24 22.02
N GLY A 302 -6.37 -7.38 22.74
CA GLY A 302 -7.28 -7.76 23.82
C GLY A 302 -8.51 -8.51 23.34
N THR A 303 -9.02 -8.17 22.16
CA THR A 303 -10.22 -8.80 21.60
C THR A 303 -9.87 -10.04 20.78
N ARG A 304 -10.76 -11.05 20.82
CA ARG A 304 -10.59 -12.26 20.00
C ARG A 304 -10.67 -11.96 18.51
N ALA A 305 -11.54 -11.04 18.11
CA ALA A 305 -11.68 -10.60 16.73
C ALA A 305 -10.42 -9.90 16.25
N GLY A 306 -9.85 -8.98 17.05
CA GLY A 306 -8.62 -8.27 16.72
C GLY A 306 -7.42 -9.22 16.53
N ARG A 307 -7.22 -10.17 17.47
CA ARG A 307 -6.16 -11.19 17.33
C ARG A 307 -6.29 -12.03 16.07
N ARG A 308 -7.52 -12.46 15.72
CA ARG A 308 -7.77 -13.23 14.50
C ARG A 308 -7.59 -12.40 13.24
N ALA A 309 -8.04 -11.14 13.25
CA ALA A 309 -7.81 -10.22 12.16
C ALA A 309 -6.31 -9.99 11.94
N LEU A 310 -5.56 -9.72 13.00
CA LEU A 310 -4.10 -9.53 12.94
C LEU A 310 -3.37 -10.78 12.44
N PHE A 311 -3.72 -11.96 12.97
CA PHE A 311 -3.16 -13.23 12.49
C PHE A 311 -3.46 -13.47 11.00
N THR A 312 -4.69 -13.15 10.55
CA THR A 312 -5.05 -13.26 9.13
C THR A 312 -4.24 -12.32 8.26
N CYS A 313 -4.09 -11.06 8.67
CA CYS A 313 -3.33 -10.06 7.89
C CYS A 313 -1.83 -10.37 7.86
N CYS A 314 -1.21 -10.64 9.00
CA CYS A 314 0.20 -11.02 9.04
C CYS A 314 0.46 -12.34 8.29
N GLY A 315 -0.45 -13.31 8.40
CA GLY A 315 -0.37 -14.55 7.63
C GLY A 315 -0.47 -14.34 6.12
N LEU A 316 -1.36 -13.44 5.67
CA LEU A 316 -1.45 -13.09 4.26
C LEU A 316 -0.18 -12.40 3.76
N MET A 317 0.42 -11.48 4.54
CA MET A 317 1.71 -10.86 4.22
C MET A 317 2.84 -11.90 4.18
N TRP A 318 2.80 -12.86 5.11
CA TRP A 318 3.77 -13.95 5.13
C TRP A 318 3.69 -14.80 3.85
N PHE A 319 2.50 -15.25 3.46
CA PHE A 319 2.32 -16.04 2.25
C PHE A 319 2.59 -15.22 0.98
N GLN A 320 2.26 -13.92 0.97
CA GLN A 320 2.53 -13.02 -0.14
C GLN A 320 4.03 -12.97 -0.47
N GLN A 321 4.89 -12.84 0.54
CA GLN A 321 6.32 -12.70 0.29
C GLN A 321 7.03 -14.05 0.18
N MET A 322 6.66 -15.01 1.02
CA MET A 322 7.26 -16.34 1.00
C MET A 322 6.86 -17.19 -0.22
N CYS A 323 5.95 -16.74 -1.08
CA CYS A 323 5.68 -17.38 -2.38
C CYS A 323 6.82 -17.21 -3.40
N GLY A 324 7.82 -16.38 -3.10
CA GLY A 324 8.98 -16.15 -3.95
C GLY A 324 8.83 -15.00 -4.96
N ILE A 325 7.79 -14.14 -4.83
CA ILE A 325 7.62 -12.99 -5.72
C ILE A 325 8.83 -12.06 -5.72
N ASP A 326 9.41 -11.80 -4.53
CA ASP A 326 10.59 -10.95 -4.43
C ASP A 326 11.82 -11.56 -5.10
N ALA A 327 11.98 -12.89 -5.02
CA ALA A 327 13.03 -13.58 -5.76
C ALA A 327 12.86 -13.37 -7.27
N VAL A 328 11.62 -13.44 -7.76
CA VAL A 328 11.33 -13.14 -9.17
C VAL A 328 11.66 -11.68 -9.48
N LEU A 329 11.15 -10.69 -8.75
CA LEU A 329 11.32 -9.27 -9.08
C LEU A 329 12.78 -8.78 -9.00
N PHE A 330 13.52 -9.23 -8.01
CA PHE A 330 14.92 -8.78 -7.80
C PHE A 330 15.94 -9.52 -8.67
N TYR A 331 15.67 -10.77 -9.01
CA TYR A 331 16.63 -11.67 -9.67
C TYR A 331 16.15 -12.21 -11.04
N THR A 332 15.14 -11.57 -11.64
CA THR A 332 14.50 -12.03 -12.88
C THR A 332 15.52 -12.31 -13.99
N VAL A 333 16.47 -11.40 -14.24
CA VAL A 333 17.51 -11.58 -15.28
C VAL A 333 18.38 -12.82 -14.97
N SER A 334 18.80 -12.99 -13.71
CA SER A 334 19.60 -14.16 -13.30
C SER A 334 18.81 -15.46 -13.47
N ILE A 335 17.53 -15.48 -13.08
CA ILE A 335 16.64 -16.63 -13.24
C ILE A 335 16.53 -17.03 -14.72
N PHE A 336 16.28 -16.08 -15.63
CA PHE A 336 16.20 -16.40 -17.07
C PHE A 336 17.55 -16.78 -17.68
N LYS A 337 18.65 -16.21 -17.18
CA LYS A 337 20.00 -16.56 -17.61
C LYS A 337 20.32 -18.01 -17.19
N ASN A 338 20.00 -18.40 -15.97
CA ASN A 338 20.24 -19.75 -15.46
C ASN A 338 19.32 -20.77 -16.13
N ALA A 339 18.07 -20.38 -16.44
CA ALA A 339 17.13 -21.21 -17.18
C ALA A 339 17.58 -21.50 -18.63
N LYS A 340 18.62 -20.82 -19.17
CA LYS A 340 19.07 -20.93 -20.56
C LYS A 340 17.89 -20.83 -21.54
N SER A 341 16.94 -19.94 -21.25
CA SER A 341 15.78 -19.70 -22.10
C SER A 341 16.22 -19.24 -23.50
N GLY A 342 15.51 -19.64 -24.55
CA GLY A 342 15.83 -19.22 -25.92
C GLY A 342 15.57 -17.73 -26.20
N ILE A 343 15.13 -16.97 -25.18
CA ILE A 343 14.82 -15.54 -25.23
C ILE A 343 15.90 -14.80 -24.43
N ASP A 344 16.30 -13.63 -24.91
CA ASP A 344 17.21 -12.75 -24.16
C ASP A 344 16.68 -12.48 -22.76
N PRO A 345 17.46 -12.74 -21.69
CA PRO A 345 17.01 -12.59 -20.29
C PRO A 345 16.53 -11.17 -19.95
N TYR A 346 17.11 -10.14 -20.57
CA TYR A 346 16.69 -8.76 -20.35
C TYR A 346 15.34 -8.47 -20.99
N VAL A 347 15.11 -8.98 -22.21
CA VAL A 347 13.81 -8.87 -22.90
C VAL A 347 12.73 -9.61 -22.12
N ALA A 348 13.01 -10.82 -21.65
CA ALA A 348 12.09 -11.60 -20.82
C ALA A 348 11.71 -10.82 -19.53
N THR A 349 12.69 -10.20 -18.90
CA THR A 349 12.48 -9.38 -17.69
C THR A 349 11.57 -8.17 -17.97
N ILE A 350 11.75 -7.49 -19.09
CA ILE A 350 10.88 -6.37 -19.50
C ILE A 350 9.45 -6.85 -19.73
N ILE A 351 9.27 -8.01 -20.37
CA ILE A 351 7.94 -8.61 -20.58
C ILE A 351 7.25 -8.85 -19.24
N ILE A 352 7.95 -9.41 -18.24
CA ILE A 352 7.40 -9.65 -16.91
C ILE A 352 6.96 -8.33 -16.26
N GLY A 353 7.78 -7.28 -16.33
CA GLY A 353 7.40 -5.96 -15.81
C GLY A 353 6.18 -5.38 -16.53
N CYS A 354 6.08 -5.51 -17.86
CA CYS A 354 4.90 -5.07 -18.60
C CYS A 354 3.64 -5.82 -18.19
N ILE A 355 3.74 -7.14 -17.95
CA ILE A 355 2.64 -7.94 -17.40
C ILE A 355 2.18 -7.35 -16.06
N GLU A 356 3.10 -6.99 -15.18
CA GLU A 356 2.79 -6.41 -13.86
C GLU A 356 2.01 -5.10 -13.97
N VAL A 357 2.41 -4.18 -14.87
CA VAL A 357 1.69 -2.93 -15.13
C VAL A 357 0.28 -3.20 -15.66
N VAL A 358 0.13 -4.08 -16.64
CA VAL A 358 -1.17 -4.44 -17.21
C VAL A 358 -2.07 -5.05 -16.15
N MET A 359 -1.53 -5.94 -15.33
CA MET A 359 -2.29 -6.58 -14.26
C MET A 359 -2.68 -5.58 -13.16
N GLY A 360 -1.88 -4.57 -12.85
CA GLY A 360 -2.25 -3.48 -11.94
C GLY A 360 -3.55 -2.78 -12.37
N VAL A 361 -3.75 -2.58 -13.67
CA VAL A 361 -4.99 -2.01 -14.23
C VAL A 361 -6.15 -3.01 -14.17
N VAL A 362 -5.91 -4.28 -14.54
CA VAL A 362 -6.95 -5.33 -14.58
C VAL A 362 -7.50 -5.64 -13.18
N VAL A 363 -6.64 -5.67 -12.19
CA VAL A 363 -7.01 -5.99 -10.79
C VAL A 363 -7.99 -4.96 -10.23
N ALA A 364 -7.85 -3.69 -10.57
CA ALA A 364 -8.74 -2.63 -10.12
C ALA A 364 -10.23 -2.91 -10.43
N GLY A 365 -10.52 -3.54 -11.58
CA GLY A 365 -11.88 -3.94 -11.97
C GLY A 365 -12.30 -5.34 -11.52
N THR A 366 -11.36 -6.17 -11.09
CA THR A 366 -11.59 -7.60 -10.86
C THR A 366 -11.90 -7.92 -9.38
N ILE A 367 -11.22 -7.24 -8.46
CA ILE A 367 -11.27 -7.54 -7.02
C ILE A 367 -12.68 -7.42 -6.43
N ASP A 368 -13.47 -6.47 -6.91
CA ASP A 368 -14.85 -6.24 -6.44
C ASP A 368 -15.87 -7.19 -7.09
N ARG A 369 -15.51 -7.80 -8.23
CA ARG A 369 -16.40 -8.73 -8.93
C ARG A 369 -16.39 -10.15 -8.35
N PHE A 370 -15.21 -10.68 -8.03
CA PHE A 370 -15.03 -12.09 -7.65
C PHE A 370 -14.99 -12.34 -6.14
N GLY A 371 -14.70 -11.32 -5.32
CA GLY A 371 -14.53 -11.46 -3.87
C GLY A 371 -13.09 -11.81 -3.48
N ARG A 372 -12.77 -11.59 -2.22
CA ARG A 372 -11.38 -11.64 -1.72
C ARG A 372 -10.88 -13.06 -1.53
N LYS A 373 -11.69 -13.89 -0.87
CA LYS A 373 -11.34 -15.28 -0.57
C LYS A 373 -11.19 -16.17 -1.83
N PRO A 374 -12.13 -16.17 -2.80
CA PRO A 374 -11.97 -16.96 -4.02
C PRO A 374 -10.74 -16.59 -4.82
N LEU A 375 -10.42 -15.27 -4.92
CA LEU A 375 -9.23 -14.80 -5.62
C LEU A 375 -7.94 -15.30 -4.98
N LEU A 376 -7.84 -15.28 -3.64
CA LEU A 376 -6.68 -15.81 -2.92
C LEU A 376 -6.50 -17.32 -3.12
N VAL A 377 -7.58 -18.09 -3.02
CA VAL A 377 -7.51 -19.54 -3.21
C VAL A 377 -7.11 -19.88 -4.66
N PHE A 378 -7.73 -19.22 -5.64
CA PHE A 378 -7.36 -19.38 -7.05
C PHE A 378 -5.89 -19.03 -7.30
N SER A 379 -5.46 -17.86 -6.84
CA SER A 379 -4.09 -17.37 -6.98
C SER A 379 -3.08 -18.35 -6.38
N GLY A 380 -3.27 -18.75 -5.11
CA GLY A 380 -2.37 -19.69 -4.44
C GLY A 380 -2.27 -21.04 -5.15
N SER A 381 -3.41 -21.59 -5.62
CA SER A 381 -3.44 -22.84 -6.35
C SER A 381 -2.73 -22.75 -7.72
N ALA A 382 -2.99 -21.68 -8.47
CA ALA A 382 -2.39 -21.46 -9.77
C ALA A 382 -0.88 -21.17 -9.68
N MET A 383 -0.44 -20.37 -8.68
CA MET A 383 0.99 -20.15 -8.40
C MET A 383 1.72 -21.47 -8.09
N THR A 384 1.07 -22.37 -7.33
CA THR A 384 1.63 -23.70 -7.03
C THR A 384 1.94 -24.47 -8.30
N ILE A 385 1.02 -24.47 -9.27
CA ILE A 385 1.23 -25.15 -10.55
C ILE A 385 2.38 -24.50 -11.33
N CYS A 386 2.40 -23.15 -11.43
CA CYS A 386 3.44 -22.44 -12.16
C CYS A 386 4.84 -22.74 -11.63
N LEU A 387 5.03 -22.63 -10.31
CA LEU A 387 6.33 -22.86 -9.68
C LEU A 387 6.68 -24.35 -9.63
N GLY A 388 5.69 -25.23 -9.51
CA GLY A 388 5.91 -26.67 -9.60
C GLY A 388 6.44 -27.11 -10.97
N VAL A 389 5.85 -26.57 -12.04
CA VAL A 389 6.30 -26.82 -13.43
C VAL A 389 7.67 -26.20 -13.68
N LEU A 390 7.92 -24.98 -13.18
CA LEU A 390 9.22 -24.33 -13.30
C LEU A 390 10.31 -25.12 -12.57
N GLY A 391 10.04 -25.60 -11.34
CA GLY A 391 10.97 -26.46 -10.59
C GLY A 391 11.26 -27.77 -11.33
N TYR A 392 10.24 -28.36 -11.99
CA TYR A 392 10.44 -29.54 -12.83
C TYR A 392 11.32 -29.26 -14.07
N TYR A 393 11.17 -28.08 -14.69
CA TYR A 393 12.04 -27.65 -15.78
C TYR A 393 13.50 -27.58 -15.34
N TYR A 394 13.79 -26.93 -14.20
CA TYR A 394 15.16 -26.89 -13.64
C TYR A 394 15.68 -28.27 -13.28
N ARG A 395 14.82 -29.17 -12.79
CA ARG A 395 15.22 -30.55 -12.49
C ARG A 395 15.66 -31.31 -13.75
N LEU A 396 14.93 -31.17 -14.85
CA LEU A 396 15.34 -31.77 -16.14
C LEU A 396 16.71 -31.26 -16.59
N GLN A 397 16.98 -29.95 -16.38
CA GLN A 397 18.23 -29.32 -16.73
C GLN A 397 19.39 -29.78 -15.82
N GLU A 398 19.14 -29.95 -14.52
CA GLU A 398 20.10 -30.50 -13.54
C GLU A 398 20.43 -31.96 -13.85
N ASP A 399 19.48 -32.75 -14.30
CA ASP A 399 19.68 -34.15 -14.70
C ASP A 399 20.37 -34.29 -16.08
N GLY A 400 20.73 -33.19 -16.74
CA GLY A 400 21.44 -33.18 -18.02
C GLY A 400 20.57 -33.47 -19.24
N ASN A 401 19.24 -33.42 -19.11
CA ASN A 401 18.33 -33.63 -20.24
C ASN A 401 18.35 -32.42 -21.19
N ASP A 402 18.11 -32.67 -22.47
CA ASP A 402 17.96 -31.60 -23.45
C ASP A 402 16.61 -30.86 -23.26
N THR A 403 16.70 -29.60 -22.80
CA THR A 403 15.55 -28.74 -22.57
C THR A 403 15.29 -27.76 -23.71
N SER A 404 15.97 -27.89 -24.85
CA SER A 404 15.89 -26.95 -25.99
C SER A 404 14.47 -26.78 -26.54
N SER A 405 13.66 -27.85 -26.54
CA SER A 405 12.26 -27.79 -26.97
C SER A 405 11.33 -27.06 -25.97
N LEU A 406 11.78 -26.85 -24.73
CA LEU A 406 11.02 -26.24 -23.64
C LEU A 406 11.55 -24.86 -23.26
N ASN A 407 12.41 -24.23 -24.04
CA ASN A 407 13.06 -22.94 -23.77
C ASN A 407 12.09 -21.79 -23.49
N TRP A 408 10.85 -21.85 -23.98
CA TRP A 408 9.79 -20.88 -23.74
C TRP A 408 9.12 -21.05 -22.37
N LEU A 409 9.24 -22.23 -21.74
CA LEU A 409 8.50 -22.60 -20.54
C LEU A 409 8.82 -21.74 -19.31
N PRO A 410 10.07 -21.35 -19.02
CA PRO A 410 10.38 -20.47 -17.91
C PRO A 410 9.67 -19.11 -18.01
N LEU A 411 9.65 -18.50 -19.20
CA LEU A 411 8.94 -17.23 -19.42
C LEU A 411 7.43 -17.40 -19.23
N ALA A 412 6.84 -18.46 -19.75
CA ALA A 412 5.42 -18.76 -19.59
C ALA A 412 5.06 -18.99 -18.10
N CYS A 413 5.86 -19.77 -17.38
CA CYS A 413 5.62 -20.06 -15.95
C CYS A 413 5.73 -18.80 -15.10
N ILE A 414 6.79 -17.99 -15.26
CA ILE A 414 7.00 -16.76 -14.48
C ILE A 414 5.98 -15.69 -14.88
N GLY A 415 5.67 -15.57 -16.18
CA GLY A 415 4.65 -14.64 -16.67
C GLY A 415 3.26 -14.97 -16.10
N TRP A 416 2.86 -16.24 -16.15
CA TRP A 416 1.59 -16.67 -15.58
C TRP A 416 1.56 -16.58 -14.06
N PHE A 417 2.68 -16.90 -13.38
CA PHE A 417 2.85 -16.67 -11.95
C PHE A 417 2.58 -15.20 -11.58
N ASN A 418 3.16 -14.24 -12.31
CA ASN A 418 2.91 -12.81 -12.07
C ASN A 418 1.43 -12.42 -12.30
N VAL A 419 0.80 -12.94 -13.35
CA VAL A 419 -0.63 -12.69 -13.63
C VAL A 419 -1.49 -13.15 -12.45
N VAL A 420 -1.34 -14.40 -12.02
CA VAL A 420 -2.17 -14.97 -10.96
C VAL A 420 -1.83 -14.43 -9.57
N PHE A 421 -0.56 -14.09 -9.33
CA PHE A 421 -0.13 -13.38 -8.12
C PHE A 421 -0.83 -12.02 -8.00
N SER A 422 -0.79 -11.21 -9.05
CA SER A 422 -1.41 -9.88 -9.08
C SER A 422 -2.91 -9.93 -8.81
N LEU A 423 -3.62 -10.93 -9.38
CA LEU A 423 -5.07 -11.11 -9.19
C LEU A 423 -5.46 -11.42 -7.74
N GLY A 424 -4.59 -12.08 -6.97
CA GLY A 424 -4.89 -12.49 -5.61
C GLY A 424 -3.91 -11.91 -4.60
N TYR A 425 -2.78 -12.57 -4.39
CA TYR A 425 -1.84 -12.21 -3.33
C TYR A 425 -1.18 -10.84 -3.50
N GLY A 426 -1.09 -10.29 -4.71
CA GLY A 426 -0.53 -8.96 -4.95
C GLY A 426 -1.39 -7.82 -4.38
N SER A 427 -2.71 -7.92 -4.43
CA SER A 427 -3.62 -6.81 -4.14
C SER A 427 -4.56 -7.07 -2.97
N VAL A 428 -5.07 -8.30 -2.83
CA VAL A 428 -6.10 -8.65 -1.83
C VAL A 428 -5.63 -8.47 -0.38
N PRO A 429 -4.39 -8.78 0.03
CA PRO A 429 -3.94 -8.59 1.40
C PRO A 429 -4.09 -7.17 1.91
N TYR A 430 -3.76 -6.17 1.08
CA TYR A 430 -3.90 -4.73 1.43
C TYR A 430 -5.37 -4.32 1.58
N SER A 431 -6.26 -4.81 0.69
CA SER A 431 -7.70 -4.58 0.80
C SER A 431 -8.28 -5.17 2.08
N ILE A 432 -7.88 -6.39 2.42
CA ILE A 432 -8.33 -7.09 3.63
C ILE A 432 -7.92 -6.34 4.91
N ILE A 433 -6.72 -5.76 4.98
CA ILE A 433 -6.30 -4.92 6.11
C ILE A 433 -7.29 -3.77 6.30
N ALA A 434 -7.70 -3.12 5.19
CA ALA A 434 -8.64 -2.02 5.25
C ALA A 434 -10.06 -2.43 5.69
N GLU A 435 -10.45 -3.69 5.47
CA GLU A 435 -11.80 -4.22 5.69
C GLU A 435 -11.97 -4.97 7.02
N LEU A 436 -10.89 -5.51 7.61
CA LEU A 436 -10.97 -6.31 8.84
C LEU A 436 -10.91 -5.50 10.12
N PHE A 437 -10.30 -4.32 10.12
CA PHE A 437 -10.09 -3.54 11.34
C PHE A 437 -11.03 -2.34 11.43
N PRO A 438 -11.57 -2.08 12.63
CA PRO A 438 -12.32 -0.86 12.90
C PRO A 438 -11.37 0.37 12.81
N PRO A 439 -11.93 1.58 12.55
CA PRO A 439 -11.15 2.80 12.35
C PRO A 439 -10.11 3.06 13.44
N GLU A 440 -10.44 2.75 14.70
CA GLU A 440 -9.62 3.00 15.89
C GLU A 440 -8.30 2.22 15.88
N THR A 441 -8.29 1.00 15.34
CA THR A 441 -7.11 0.10 15.35
C THR A 441 -6.50 -0.10 13.97
N LYS A 442 -7.14 0.38 12.91
CA LYS A 442 -6.74 0.20 11.51
C LYS A 442 -5.33 0.72 11.22
N GLY A 443 -4.99 1.90 11.73
CA GLY A 443 -3.66 2.51 11.52
C GLY A 443 -2.55 1.67 12.13
N LEU A 444 -2.74 1.20 13.36
CA LEU A 444 -1.78 0.34 14.07
C LEU A 444 -1.63 -1.02 13.38
N ALA A 445 -2.74 -1.66 13.04
CA ALA A 445 -2.74 -2.95 12.35
C ALA A 445 -2.11 -2.87 10.95
N GLY A 446 -2.37 -1.78 10.22
CA GLY A 446 -1.75 -1.49 8.93
C GLY A 446 -0.24 -1.33 9.04
N SER A 447 0.24 -0.56 10.01
CA SER A 447 1.68 -0.38 10.25
C SER A 447 2.39 -1.70 10.55
N ILE A 448 1.81 -2.53 11.43
CA ILE A 448 2.37 -3.86 11.74
C ILE A 448 2.44 -4.72 10.49
N SER A 449 1.38 -4.73 9.69
CA SER A 449 1.31 -5.53 8.47
C SER A 449 2.35 -5.08 7.44
N ILE A 450 2.55 -3.77 7.27
CA ILE A 450 3.56 -3.21 6.33
C ILE A 450 4.99 -3.51 6.82
N VAL A 451 5.27 -3.35 8.12
CA VAL A 451 6.58 -3.70 8.69
C VAL A 451 6.86 -5.21 8.53
N THR A 452 5.85 -6.05 8.80
CA THR A 452 5.95 -7.50 8.57
C THR A 452 6.24 -7.81 7.10
N ASN A 453 5.56 -7.14 6.17
CA ASN A 453 5.78 -7.28 4.73
C ASN A 453 7.25 -6.99 4.37
N TRP A 454 7.77 -5.80 4.69
CA TRP A 454 9.15 -5.43 4.37
C TRP A 454 10.20 -6.31 5.05
N ALA A 455 9.93 -6.78 6.29
CA ALA A 455 10.81 -7.73 6.97
C ALA A 455 10.90 -9.08 6.23
N LEU A 456 9.79 -9.52 5.65
CA LEU A 456 9.75 -10.74 4.84
C LEU A 456 10.40 -10.54 3.47
N VAL A 457 10.24 -9.37 2.84
CA VAL A 457 11.00 -9.01 1.62
C VAL A 457 12.50 -9.10 1.89
N PHE A 458 12.95 -8.51 3.02
CA PHE A 458 14.35 -8.63 3.45
C PHE A 458 14.79 -10.09 3.61
N LEU A 459 13.98 -10.90 4.27
CA LEU A 459 14.29 -12.31 4.50
C LEU A 459 14.42 -13.07 3.18
N VAL A 460 13.45 -12.96 2.29
CA VAL A 460 13.45 -13.67 1.00
C VAL A 460 14.62 -13.24 0.13
N THR A 461 14.83 -11.93 -0.03
CA THR A 461 15.92 -11.41 -0.87
C THR A 461 17.30 -11.77 -0.32
N ARG A 462 17.46 -11.82 1.01
CA ARG A 462 18.74 -12.20 1.67
C ARG A 462 19.02 -13.69 1.55
N THR A 463 17.98 -14.54 1.59
CA THR A 463 18.15 -16.00 1.64
C THR A 463 18.08 -16.69 0.29
N PHE A 464 17.55 -16.04 -0.76
CA PHE A 464 17.32 -16.69 -2.06
C PHE A 464 18.56 -17.36 -2.63
N HIS A 465 19.67 -16.63 -2.78
CA HIS A 465 20.91 -17.22 -3.32
C HIS A 465 21.53 -18.28 -2.38
N LEU A 466 21.36 -18.13 -1.07
CA LEU A 466 21.80 -19.17 -0.13
C LEU A 466 21.00 -20.46 -0.34
N LEU A 467 19.70 -20.34 -0.58
CA LEU A 467 18.82 -21.49 -0.84
C LEU A 467 19.14 -22.15 -2.17
N THR A 468 19.30 -21.38 -3.26
CA THR A 468 19.62 -21.94 -4.58
C THR A 468 20.98 -22.65 -4.60
N ARG A 469 21.99 -22.11 -3.90
CA ARG A 469 23.31 -22.76 -3.76
C ARG A 469 23.28 -23.98 -2.85
N ALA A 470 22.49 -23.96 -1.77
CA ALA A 470 22.46 -25.07 -0.80
C ALA A 470 21.55 -26.24 -1.24
N LEU A 471 20.44 -25.92 -1.92
CA LEU A 471 19.38 -26.89 -2.22
C LEU A 471 19.24 -27.21 -3.73
N SER A 472 19.79 -26.41 -4.59
CA SER A 472 19.56 -26.32 -6.04
C SER A 472 18.35 -25.45 -6.42
N GLU A 473 18.29 -25.07 -7.71
CA GLU A 473 17.20 -24.23 -8.22
C GLU A 473 15.86 -24.98 -8.22
N SER A 474 15.85 -26.23 -8.68
CA SER A 474 14.64 -27.06 -8.73
C SER A 474 13.98 -27.20 -7.37
N VAL A 475 14.76 -27.53 -6.33
CA VAL A 475 14.25 -27.70 -4.95
C VAL A 475 13.77 -26.36 -4.37
N THR A 476 14.45 -25.26 -4.66
CA THR A 476 14.06 -23.93 -4.21
C THR A 476 12.70 -23.51 -4.78
N PHE A 477 12.46 -23.72 -6.09
CA PHE A 477 11.15 -23.44 -6.68
C PHE A 477 10.05 -24.39 -6.19
N TRP A 478 10.34 -25.66 -5.93
CA TRP A 478 9.38 -26.57 -5.29
C TRP A 478 9.05 -26.20 -3.84
N MET A 479 10.01 -25.64 -3.10
CA MET A 479 9.75 -25.08 -1.77
C MET A 479 8.76 -23.90 -1.86
N PHE A 480 8.99 -22.97 -2.78
CA PHE A 480 8.04 -21.87 -3.01
C PHE A 480 6.66 -22.39 -3.48
N ALA A 481 6.62 -23.38 -4.36
CA ALA A 481 5.37 -24.03 -4.78
C ALA A 481 4.61 -24.63 -3.59
N SER A 482 5.32 -25.30 -2.67
CA SER A 482 4.72 -25.86 -1.45
C SER A 482 4.13 -24.79 -0.55
N ILE A 483 4.82 -23.64 -0.40
CA ILE A 483 4.32 -22.48 0.35
C ILE A 483 3.07 -21.89 -0.33
N CYS A 484 3.04 -21.81 -1.67
CA CYS A 484 1.86 -21.40 -2.42
C CYS A 484 0.66 -22.35 -2.20
N ALA A 485 0.89 -23.66 -2.16
CA ALA A 485 -0.15 -24.63 -1.84
C ALA A 485 -0.71 -24.42 -0.41
N MET A 486 0.19 -24.22 0.57
CA MET A 486 -0.22 -23.89 1.94
C MET A 486 -0.97 -22.57 2.00
N SER A 487 -0.62 -21.58 1.17
CA SER A 487 -1.30 -20.29 1.09
C SER A 487 -2.75 -20.42 0.65
N ALA A 488 -3.03 -21.29 -0.33
CA ALA A 488 -4.39 -21.58 -0.78
C ALA A 488 -5.23 -22.22 0.35
N VAL A 489 -4.64 -23.17 1.09
CA VAL A 489 -5.28 -23.77 2.27
C VAL A 489 -5.53 -22.75 3.37
N PHE A 490 -4.54 -21.90 3.67
CA PHE A 490 -4.67 -20.82 4.64
C PHE A 490 -5.80 -19.86 4.27
N ALA A 491 -5.84 -19.42 3.00
CA ALA A 491 -6.90 -18.55 2.50
C ALA A 491 -8.27 -19.21 2.63
N PHE A 492 -8.38 -20.50 2.32
CA PHE A 492 -9.64 -21.25 2.45
C PHE A 492 -10.11 -21.38 3.89
N VAL A 493 -9.21 -21.62 4.84
CA VAL A 493 -9.56 -21.93 6.24
C VAL A 493 -9.73 -20.65 7.09
N TYR A 494 -8.78 -19.71 6.98
CA TYR A 494 -8.67 -18.59 7.92
C TYR A 494 -9.21 -17.27 7.38
N VAL A 495 -9.15 -17.01 6.06
CA VAL A 495 -9.59 -15.74 5.50
C VAL A 495 -11.11 -15.69 5.42
N PRO A 496 -11.78 -14.71 6.07
CA PRO A 496 -13.21 -14.50 5.90
C PRO A 496 -13.50 -13.86 4.53
N GLU A 497 -14.60 -14.24 3.89
CA GLU A 497 -15.09 -13.46 2.75
C GLU A 497 -15.66 -12.13 3.25
N THR A 498 -15.19 -11.04 2.67
CA THR A 498 -15.54 -9.67 3.09
C THR A 498 -16.45 -8.97 2.09
N LYS A 499 -16.50 -9.43 0.82
CA LYS A 499 -17.31 -8.84 -0.24
C LYS A 499 -18.78 -8.68 0.19
N GLY A 500 -19.31 -7.46 0.08
CA GLY A 500 -20.71 -7.15 0.40
C GLY A 500 -21.09 -7.25 1.88
N LYS A 501 -20.11 -7.29 2.79
CA LYS A 501 -20.35 -7.36 4.23
C LYS A 501 -19.96 -6.08 4.94
N THR A 502 -20.76 -5.70 5.93
CA THR A 502 -20.41 -4.59 6.81
C THR A 502 -19.30 -4.98 7.80
N LEU A 503 -18.56 -4.00 8.29
CA LEU A 503 -17.50 -4.22 9.29
C LEU A 503 -18.03 -4.97 10.52
N VAL A 504 -19.23 -4.63 10.99
CA VAL A 504 -19.88 -5.29 12.14
C VAL A 504 -20.10 -6.79 11.87
N GLN A 505 -20.55 -7.14 10.67
CA GLN A 505 -20.76 -8.55 10.28
C GLN A 505 -19.43 -9.31 10.20
N ILE A 506 -18.37 -8.67 9.70
CA ILE A 506 -17.03 -9.25 9.61
C ILE A 506 -16.46 -9.48 11.01
N GLN A 507 -16.54 -8.49 11.89
CA GLN A 507 -16.08 -8.56 13.28
C GLN A 507 -16.86 -9.63 14.07
N ALA A 508 -18.18 -9.71 13.91
CA ALA A 508 -19.00 -10.76 14.51
C ALA A 508 -18.58 -12.17 14.06
N LYS A 509 -18.22 -12.33 12.77
CA LYS A 509 -17.72 -13.61 12.24
C LYS A 509 -16.36 -13.98 12.83
N LEU A 510 -15.46 -13.01 13.00
CA LEU A 510 -14.15 -13.20 13.61
C LEU A 510 -14.26 -13.54 15.11
N ALA A 511 -15.24 -12.96 15.81
CA ALA A 511 -15.49 -13.22 17.23
C ALA A 511 -16.08 -14.63 17.49
N ARG A 512 -16.89 -15.19 16.55
CA ARG A 512 -17.57 -16.48 16.73
C ARG A 512 -16.59 -17.63 16.96
N HIS A 513 -16.89 -18.45 17.99
CA HIS A 513 -16.24 -19.74 18.20
C HIS A 513 -16.69 -20.69 17.08
N LYS A 514 -15.78 -21.47 16.45
CA LYS A 514 -16.17 -22.73 15.82
C LYS A 514 -16.71 -23.62 16.96
N LYS A 515 -18.02 -23.60 17.21
CA LYS A 515 -18.66 -24.66 18.03
C LYS A 515 -18.41 -25.96 17.27
N SER A 516 -17.67 -26.86 17.90
CA SER A 516 -17.56 -28.26 17.53
C SER A 516 -18.97 -28.80 17.15
N HIS A 517 -19.04 -29.56 16.06
CA HIS A 517 -20.24 -30.28 15.63
C HIS A 517 -20.63 -31.36 16.61
N HIS A 518 -21.13 -30.98 17.81
CA HIS A 518 -21.87 -31.84 18.73
C HIS A 518 -22.80 -30.93 19.54
N HIS A 519 -23.98 -30.63 19.02
CA HIS A 519 -25.25 -30.44 19.73
C HIS A 519 -26.28 -29.76 18.80
N HIS A 520 -26.71 -30.46 17.76
CA HIS A 520 -28.02 -30.22 17.17
C HIS A 520 -28.99 -31.26 17.71
N ARG A 521 -29.37 -31.13 18.97
CA ARG A 521 -30.62 -31.68 19.55
C ARG A 521 -30.89 -30.89 20.83
N GLY A 522 -31.84 -29.97 20.78
CA GLY A 522 -32.43 -29.40 22.00
C GLY A 522 -32.39 -27.88 22.15
N LEU A 523 -32.90 -27.10 21.21
CA LEU A 523 -33.29 -25.69 21.42
C LEU A 523 -34.34 -25.24 20.39
N ASN A 524 -35.32 -26.13 20.08
CA ASN A 524 -36.54 -25.75 19.37
C ASN A 524 -37.76 -25.64 20.31
N TYR A 525 -37.56 -25.41 21.62
CA TYR A 525 -38.67 -25.43 22.56
C TYR A 525 -38.94 -24.12 23.34
N GLU A 526 -38.16 -23.07 23.12
CA GLU A 526 -38.37 -21.80 23.85
C GLU A 526 -38.68 -20.55 23.02
N ALA A 527 -38.74 -20.66 21.70
CA ALA A 527 -39.06 -19.51 20.83
C ALA A 527 -40.57 -19.29 20.60
N SER A 528 -41.45 -20.10 21.20
CA SER A 528 -42.92 -20.02 21.01
C SER A 528 -43.69 -19.38 22.17
N LYS A 529 -43.00 -18.77 23.15
CA LYS A 529 -43.67 -18.23 24.36
C LYS A 529 -43.61 -16.72 24.57
N VAL A 530 -43.19 -15.93 23.57
CA VAL A 530 -43.22 -14.46 23.71
C VAL A 530 -43.85 -13.84 22.45
N LEU A 531 -45.13 -14.04 22.29
CA LEU A 531 -46.00 -13.17 21.47
C LEU A 531 -47.21 -12.81 22.35
N PRO A 532 -47.49 -11.52 22.60
CA PRO A 532 -48.71 -11.11 23.28
C PRO A 532 -49.92 -11.30 22.34
N PRO A 533 -51.12 -11.55 22.87
CA PRO A 533 -52.32 -11.85 22.07
C PRO A 533 -52.75 -10.59 21.29
N ALA A 534 -53.14 -10.80 20.03
CA ALA A 534 -53.73 -9.81 19.16
C ALA A 534 -55.07 -9.32 19.79
N VAL A 535 -55.17 -8.01 19.99
CA VAL A 535 -56.42 -7.33 20.34
C VAL A 535 -57.30 -7.26 19.10
N ALA A 536 -58.39 -7.99 19.11
CA ALA A 536 -59.48 -7.82 18.16
C ALA A 536 -60.20 -6.49 18.43
N GLN A 537 -60.38 -5.68 17.45
CA GLN A 537 -61.30 -4.56 17.46
C GLN A 537 -62.50 -4.87 16.54
N PRO A 538 -63.70 -4.35 16.93
CA PRO A 538 -65.01 -4.73 16.34
C PRO A 538 -65.27 -4.19 14.93
#